data_6e32cbf0c0a02b5d23196280cf502f4a
#
_entry.id   6e32cbf0c0a02b5d23196280cf502f4a
#
_cell.length_a   1.000
_cell.length_b   1.000
_cell.length_c   1.000
_cell.angle_alpha   90.00
_cell.angle_beta   90.00
_cell.angle_gamma   90.00
#
_symmetry.space_group_name_H-M   'P 1'
#
loop_
_entity.id
_entity.type
_entity.pdbx_description
1 polymer ?
#
loop_
_entity_poly.entity_id
_entity_poly.type
_entity_poly.pdbx_seq_one_letter_code
_entity_poly.pdbx_strand_id
1 'polypeptide(L)'
;MVGFCSFALLSLAACLAAANGLSARAKAAGKLYFGSATDNPELSDSAYVNILSNSEDFGQITPGNSMKWDSVEPSRDNFNFAGGDVVANLAAQNGQLLRCHTLVWHSQLPSWVSDGNFDNATLISIMENHITQTMTHFKGKCLHWDVVNEALNEDGTYRDSVFYRTIGEAYIPIAFKVAAAADPDAKLYYNDYNIEHAGAKATGAQRIVKLIQSYGGRIDGVGLQGHLIVGSVGSSAALAGNLNDFTSLGVEVAYTELDIRTTTPASSSALQQQATDYASVVSACKTVPECVGITIWDWTDKYSWIPSVFPGEGAALPWDENYQKKPAYNAILNAWGNGSGDGTPTSSTTTDPTDTSPAETVPHWGQCGGNGYTGPTTCEAPYECTYLNDWYWQCL
;
A
#
# COMPACT_ATOMS: atom_id res chain seq x y z
N MET A 1 35.68 -23.18 55.71
CA MET A 1 35.88 -22.19 54.62
C MET A 1 34.87 -22.47 53.55
N VAL A 2 33.81 -21.68 53.51
CA VAL A 2 32.74 -21.84 52.51
C VAL A 2 32.88 -20.67 51.55
N GLY A 3 33.25 -20.99 50.31
CA GLY A 3 33.44 -19.99 49.26
C GLY A 3 32.09 -19.60 48.61
N PHE A 4 31.73 -18.34 48.71
CA PHE A 4 30.60 -17.76 47.98
C PHE A 4 31.02 -17.46 46.55
N CYS A 5 30.46 -18.16 45.57
CA CYS A 5 30.52 -17.77 44.17
C CYS A 5 29.42 -16.72 43.88
N SER A 6 29.85 -15.47 43.66
CA SER A 6 28.98 -14.41 43.17
C SER A 6 28.79 -14.57 41.67
N PHE A 7 27.57 -14.90 41.24
CA PHE A 7 27.17 -14.82 39.82
C PHE A 7 26.85 -13.36 39.48
N ALA A 8 27.70 -12.76 38.66
CA ALA A 8 27.43 -11.47 38.04
C ALA A 8 26.47 -11.69 36.85
N LEU A 9 25.23 -11.21 36.96
CA LEU A 9 24.31 -11.09 35.83
C LEU A 9 24.81 -9.94 34.92
N LEU A 10 25.39 -10.30 33.76
CA LEU A 10 25.56 -9.35 32.66
C LEU A 10 24.21 -9.11 32.01
N SER A 11 23.60 -7.95 32.26
CA SER A 11 22.49 -7.45 31.49
C SER A 11 23.01 -7.00 30.12
N LEU A 12 22.75 -7.80 29.07
CA LEU A 12 22.87 -7.36 27.69
C LEU A 12 21.78 -6.31 27.43
N ALA A 13 22.12 -5.03 27.53
CA ALA A 13 21.34 -3.97 26.96
C ALA A 13 21.53 -4.06 25.43
N ALA A 14 20.61 -4.69 24.71
CA ALA A 14 20.54 -4.58 23.28
C ALA A 14 20.22 -3.11 22.95
N CYS A 15 21.20 -2.35 22.45
CA CYS A 15 20.94 -1.08 21.78
C CYS A 15 20.03 -1.39 20.58
N LEU A 16 18.72 -1.19 20.72
CA LEU A 16 17.82 -1.13 19.59
C LEU A 16 18.23 0.08 18.77
N ALA A 17 18.92 -0.14 17.66
CA ALA A 17 19.12 0.89 16.66
C ALA A 17 17.73 1.41 16.26
N ALA A 18 17.51 2.73 16.30
CA ALA A 18 16.25 3.31 15.88
C ALA A 18 15.99 2.92 14.41
N ALA A 19 14.84 2.34 14.13
CA ALA A 19 14.41 2.01 12.78
C ALA A 19 14.34 3.31 11.95
N ASN A 20 15.21 3.47 10.95
CA ASN A 20 15.39 4.74 10.26
C ASN A 20 14.78 4.80 8.85
N GLY A 21 14.18 3.71 8.34
CA GLY A 21 13.53 3.64 7.05
C GLY A 21 12.03 3.34 7.15
N LEU A 22 11.32 3.53 6.03
CA LEU A 22 9.85 3.37 5.98
C LEU A 22 9.44 1.93 6.31
N SER A 23 10.12 0.92 5.74
CA SER A 23 9.86 -0.49 5.99
C SER A 23 10.30 -0.92 7.39
N ALA A 24 11.42 -0.41 7.87
CA ALA A 24 11.87 -0.69 9.23
C ALA A 24 10.84 -0.19 10.27
N ARG A 25 10.26 0.99 10.05
CA ARG A 25 9.19 1.54 10.91
C ARG A 25 7.89 0.77 10.78
N ALA A 26 7.49 0.36 9.57
CA ALA A 26 6.33 -0.48 9.35
C ALA A 26 6.47 -1.82 10.10
N LYS A 27 7.63 -2.47 10.00
CA LYS A 27 7.94 -3.71 10.73
C LYS A 27 7.92 -3.50 12.25
N ALA A 28 8.49 -2.41 12.74
CA ALA A 28 8.44 -2.05 14.15
C ALA A 28 7.00 -1.79 14.66
N ALA A 29 6.10 -1.36 13.77
CA ALA A 29 4.67 -1.21 14.04
C ALA A 29 3.86 -2.52 13.86
N GLY A 30 4.53 -3.65 13.62
CA GLY A 30 3.91 -4.97 13.49
C GLY A 30 3.39 -5.31 12.09
N LYS A 31 3.76 -4.53 11.07
CA LYS A 31 3.42 -4.82 9.66
C LYS A 31 4.53 -5.60 8.98
N LEU A 32 4.22 -6.28 7.87
CA LEU A 32 5.21 -7.10 7.17
C LEU A 32 6.21 -6.23 6.39
N TYR A 33 5.74 -5.14 5.77
CA TYR A 33 6.55 -4.30 4.90
C TYR A 33 5.98 -2.88 4.71
N PHE A 34 6.85 -1.99 4.28
CA PHE A 34 6.57 -0.89 3.35
C PHE A 34 7.39 -1.18 2.11
N GLY A 35 6.78 -1.07 0.92
CA GLY A 35 7.39 -1.50 -0.32
C GLY A 35 7.15 -0.55 -1.49
N SER A 36 7.68 -0.89 -2.65
CA SER A 36 7.51 -0.13 -3.89
C SER A 36 7.28 -1.06 -5.08
N ALA A 37 6.49 -0.62 -6.05
CA ALA A 37 6.58 -1.16 -7.39
C ALA A 37 7.88 -0.69 -8.07
N THR A 38 8.29 -1.40 -9.11
CA THR A 38 9.42 -1.08 -10.01
C THR A 38 9.19 -1.75 -11.35
N ASP A 39 9.84 -1.24 -12.40
CA ASP A 39 9.78 -1.91 -13.70
C ASP A 39 11.17 -2.09 -14.31
N ASN A 40 11.29 -2.99 -15.29
CA ASN A 40 12.57 -3.39 -15.85
C ASN A 40 13.38 -2.24 -16.49
N PRO A 41 12.80 -1.27 -17.23
CA PRO A 41 13.54 -0.15 -17.78
C PRO A 41 14.28 0.69 -16.73
N GLU A 42 13.65 0.89 -15.56
CA GLU A 42 14.15 1.70 -14.45
C GLU A 42 15.40 1.08 -13.81
N LEU A 43 15.52 -0.25 -13.88
CA LEU A 43 16.64 -0.99 -13.31
C LEU A 43 17.97 -0.73 -14.05
N SER A 44 17.95 -0.02 -15.17
CA SER A 44 19.17 0.49 -15.82
C SER A 44 19.74 1.76 -15.15
N ASP A 45 18.95 2.45 -14.31
CA ASP A 45 19.38 3.62 -13.55
C ASP A 45 19.97 3.17 -12.19
N SER A 46 21.29 3.20 -12.08
CA SER A 46 21.99 2.75 -10.88
C SER A 46 21.64 3.57 -9.62
N ALA A 47 21.33 4.87 -9.76
CA ALA A 47 20.94 5.72 -8.65
C ALA A 47 19.55 5.31 -8.13
N TYR A 48 18.62 5.01 -9.04
CA TYR A 48 17.32 4.46 -8.75
C TYR A 48 17.43 3.12 -7.99
N VAL A 49 18.19 2.18 -8.55
CA VAL A 49 18.37 0.84 -7.97
C VAL A 49 19.00 0.89 -6.58
N ASN A 50 19.97 1.79 -6.36
CA ASN A 50 20.61 1.93 -5.04
C ASN A 50 19.59 2.33 -3.95
N ILE A 51 18.63 3.18 -4.28
CA ILE A 51 17.58 3.60 -3.33
C ILE A 51 16.54 2.48 -3.17
N LEU A 52 16.07 1.88 -4.27
CA LEU A 52 15.11 0.77 -4.24
C LEU A 52 15.65 -0.44 -3.45
N SER A 53 16.95 -0.70 -3.52
CA SER A 53 17.61 -1.82 -2.84
C SER A 53 17.81 -1.59 -1.33
N ASN A 54 17.50 -0.40 -0.82
CA ASN A 54 17.55 -0.11 0.61
C ASN A 54 16.37 -0.79 1.34
N SER A 55 16.58 -1.96 1.90
CA SER A 55 15.54 -2.75 2.59
C SER A 55 15.01 -2.09 3.88
N GLU A 56 15.68 -1.05 4.41
CA GLU A 56 15.16 -0.22 5.49
C GLU A 56 13.98 0.65 5.01
N ASP A 57 14.04 1.15 3.78
CA ASP A 57 12.95 1.91 3.16
C ASP A 57 11.96 0.98 2.43
N PHE A 58 12.44 -0.01 1.68
CA PHE A 58 11.62 -0.91 0.87
C PHE A 58 11.86 -2.37 1.23
N GLY A 59 11.04 -2.91 2.11
CA GLY A 59 11.10 -4.33 2.49
C GLY A 59 10.37 -5.27 1.53
N GLN A 60 9.74 -4.73 0.50
CA GLN A 60 9.00 -5.46 -0.53
C GLN A 60 9.10 -4.73 -1.86
N ILE A 61 9.13 -5.47 -2.97
CA ILE A 61 9.00 -4.93 -4.33
C ILE A 61 7.92 -5.67 -5.14
N THR A 62 7.30 -4.94 -6.09
CA THR A 62 6.29 -5.45 -7.02
C THR A 62 6.73 -5.17 -8.45
N PRO A 63 6.78 -6.17 -9.37
CA PRO A 63 7.00 -5.92 -10.78
C PRO A 63 5.80 -5.22 -11.41
N GLY A 64 5.99 -4.01 -11.93
CA GLY A 64 4.91 -3.16 -12.46
C GLY A 64 4.27 -3.70 -13.74
N ASN A 65 5.06 -4.34 -14.62
CA ASN A 65 4.57 -4.83 -15.91
C ASN A 65 5.02 -6.26 -16.26
N SER A 66 6.21 -6.67 -15.86
CA SER A 66 6.87 -7.87 -16.39
C SER A 66 6.25 -9.21 -15.97
N MET A 67 5.26 -9.22 -15.07
CA MET A 67 4.48 -10.41 -14.70
C MET A 67 3.01 -10.34 -15.18
N LYS A 68 2.63 -9.31 -15.95
CA LYS A 68 1.30 -9.22 -16.57
C LYS A 68 1.19 -10.17 -17.76
N TRP A 69 -0.02 -10.54 -18.13
CA TRP A 69 -0.28 -11.60 -19.12
C TRP A 69 0.39 -11.32 -20.48
N ASP A 70 0.28 -10.10 -21.00
CA ASP A 70 0.90 -9.74 -22.28
C ASP A 70 2.43 -9.86 -22.31
N SER A 71 3.07 -9.65 -21.16
CA SER A 71 4.52 -9.78 -20.98
C SER A 71 4.93 -11.26 -20.82
N VAL A 72 4.14 -12.03 -20.07
CA VAL A 72 4.44 -13.42 -19.71
C VAL A 72 4.07 -14.40 -20.82
N GLU A 73 2.93 -14.20 -21.50
CA GLU A 73 2.44 -15.09 -22.54
C GLU A 73 1.94 -14.29 -23.76
N PRO A 74 2.85 -13.62 -24.50
CA PRO A 74 2.49 -12.75 -25.64
C PRO A 74 1.80 -13.49 -26.79
N SER A 75 1.98 -14.80 -26.91
CA SER A 75 1.26 -15.70 -27.80
C SER A 75 0.97 -17.01 -27.10
N ARG A 76 -0.10 -17.68 -27.50
CA ARG A 76 -0.62 -18.87 -26.83
C ARG A 76 0.47 -19.93 -26.62
N ASP A 77 0.59 -20.42 -25.38
CA ASP A 77 1.53 -21.45 -24.95
C ASP A 77 3.02 -21.06 -25.12
N ASN A 78 3.31 -19.79 -25.41
CA ASN A 78 4.68 -19.27 -25.53
C ASN A 78 5.01 -18.35 -24.36
N PHE A 79 5.57 -18.91 -23.30
CA PHE A 79 5.85 -18.22 -22.06
C PHE A 79 7.25 -17.57 -22.04
N ASN A 80 7.33 -16.34 -21.55
CA ASN A 80 8.56 -15.58 -21.33
C ASN A 80 8.58 -14.99 -19.92
N PHE A 81 9.33 -15.57 -19.03
CA PHE A 81 9.44 -15.14 -17.63
C PHE A 81 10.66 -14.25 -17.37
N ALA A 82 11.49 -13.99 -18.38
CA ALA A 82 12.79 -13.31 -18.19
C ALA A 82 12.67 -11.95 -17.50
N GLY A 83 11.65 -11.14 -17.86
CA GLY A 83 11.41 -9.84 -17.22
C GLY A 83 11.05 -9.96 -15.74
N GLY A 84 10.12 -10.87 -15.43
CA GLY A 84 9.72 -11.13 -14.04
C GLY A 84 10.85 -11.72 -13.20
N ASP A 85 11.68 -12.59 -13.79
CA ASP A 85 12.85 -13.16 -13.11
C ASP A 85 13.89 -12.11 -12.71
N VAL A 86 14.07 -11.04 -13.50
CA VAL A 86 14.96 -9.94 -13.14
C VAL A 86 14.52 -9.28 -11.83
N VAL A 87 13.23 -8.94 -11.71
CA VAL A 87 12.68 -8.30 -10.49
C VAL A 87 12.67 -9.28 -9.32
N ALA A 88 12.29 -10.55 -9.55
CA ALA A 88 12.31 -11.57 -8.51
C ALA A 88 13.72 -11.84 -7.95
N ASN A 89 14.73 -11.85 -8.82
CA ASN A 89 16.12 -12.01 -8.41
C ASN A 89 16.64 -10.79 -7.66
N LEU A 90 16.26 -9.57 -8.05
CA LEU A 90 16.58 -8.35 -7.33
C LEU A 90 16.02 -8.39 -5.90
N ALA A 91 14.74 -8.76 -5.76
CA ALA A 91 14.10 -8.94 -4.45
C ALA A 91 14.88 -9.93 -3.57
N ALA A 92 15.20 -11.10 -4.12
CA ALA A 92 15.94 -12.13 -3.39
C ALA A 92 17.34 -11.68 -2.98
N GLN A 93 18.08 -10.97 -3.87
CA GLN A 93 19.42 -10.44 -3.59
C GLN A 93 19.42 -9.44 -2.44
N ASN A 94 18.37 -8.62 -2.34
CA ASN A 94 18.24 -7.57 -1.33
C ASN A 94 17.53 -8.05 -0.04
N GLY A 95 17.05 -9.30 0.01
CA GLY A 95 16.24 -9.81 1.11
C GLY A 95 14.88 -9.12 1.21
N GLN A 96 14.35 -8.63 0.10
CA GLN A 96 13.02 -8.01 -0.01
C GLN A 96 11.96 -9.07 -0.32
N LEU A 97 10.75 -8.88 0.19
CA LEU A 97 9.59 -9.68 -0.18
C LEU A 97 9.17 -9.34 -1.62
N LEU A 98 8.61 -10.32 -2.32
CA LEU A 98 8.08 -10.13 -3.66
C LEU A 98 6.55 -10.22 -3.63
N ARG A 99 5.85 -9.20 -4.13
CA ARG A 99 4.43 -9.21 -4.39
C ARG A 99 4.24 -9.31 -5.90
N CYS A 100 3.62 -10.38 -6.38
CA CYS A 100 3.52 -10.71 -7.80
C CYS A 100 2.20 -10.18 -8.38
N HIS A 101 2.29 -9.50 -9.53
CA HIS A 101 1.19 -8.77 -10.14
C HIS A 101 1.23 -8.92 -11.66
N THR A 102 0.22 -9.41 -12.31
CA THR A 102 -1.08 -9.98 -11.94
C THR A 102 -1.46 -11.11 -12.91
N LEU A 103 -2.27 -12.09 -12.47
CA LEU A 103 -2.58 -13.26 -13.31
C LEU A 103 -3.74 -13.01 -14.28
N VAL A 104 -4.89 -12.52 -13.80
CA VAL A 104 -6.09 -12.33 -14.62
C VAL A 104 -6.54 -10.88 -14.54
N TRP A 105 -6.38 -10.15 -15.62
CA TRP A 105 -6.76 -8.74 -15.75
C TRP A 105 -7.31 -8.45 -17.14
N HIS A 106 -8.25 -7.53 -17.26
CA HIS A 106 -8.87 -7.14 -18.53
C HIS A 106 -7.96 -6.25 -19.40
N SER A 107 -6.97 -5.59 -18.79
CA SER A 107 -6.00 -4.72 -19.45
C SER A 107 -4.64 -5.43 -19.60
N GLN A 108 -3.76 -4.90 -20.45
CA GLN A 108 -2.48 -5.53 -20.80
C GLN A 108 -2.63 -7.04 -21.03
N LEU A 109 -3.71 -7.39 -21.74
CA LEU A 109 -4.08 -8.74 -22.15
C LEU A 109 -3.77 -8.87 -23.63
N PRO A 110 -3.02 -9.90 -24.08
CA PRO A 110 -2.67 -10.04 -25.50
C PRO A 110 -3.92 -10.26 -26.35
N SER A 111 -3.90 -9.72 -27.58
CA SER A 111 -5.06 -9.77 -28.48
C SER A 111 -5.53 -11.18 -28.84
N TRP A 112 -4.63 -12.16 -28.79
CA TRP A 112 -5.02 -13.55 -29.01
C TRP A 112 -5.99 -14.07 -27.92
N VAL A 113 -5.99 -13.48 -26.72
CA VAL A 113 -6.98 -13.76 -25.66
C VAL A 113 -8.20 -12.86 -25.80
N SER A 114 -7.99 -11.51 -25.87
CA SER A 114 -9.09 -10.55 -25.85
C SER A 114 -10.02 -10.69 -27.06
N ASP A 115 -9.48 -11.03 -28.23
CA ASP A 115 -10.18 -11.10 -29.51
C ASP A 115 -10.36 -12.55 -30.03
N GLY A 116 -9.95 -13.54 -29.23
CA GLY A 116 -9.87 -14.94 -29.65
C GLY A 116 -11.22 -15.63 -29.91
N ASN A 117 -12.35 -14.99 -29.53
CA ASN A 117 -13.71 -15.53 -29.72
C ASN A 117 -13.87 -17.00 -29.24
N PHE A 118 -13.25 -17.33 -28.14
CA PHE A 118 -13.28 -18.68 -27.56
C PHE A 118 -14.65 -18.98 -26.97
N ASP A 119 -15.03 -20.25 -26.98
CA ASP A 119 -16.13 -20.74 -26.15
C ASP A 119 -15.73 -20.80 -24.66
N ASN A 120 -16.72 -21.00 -23.81
CA ASN A 120 -16.56 -21.01 -22.36
C ASN A 120 -15.47 -22.02 -21.90
N ALA A 121 -15.54 -23.27 -22.38
CA ALA A 121 -14.62 -24.33 -21.96
C ALA A 121 -13.17 -24.02 -22.40
N THR A 122 -13.02 -23.51 -23.62
CA THR A 122 -11.71 -23.17 -24.17
C THR A 122 -11.08 -21.99 -23.40
N LEU A 123 -11.85 -20.92 -23.11
CA LEU A 123 -11.30 -19.78 -22.37
C LEU A 123 -10.96 -20.16 -20.91
N ILE A 124 -11.75 -21.02 -20.26
CA ILE A 124 -11.40 -21.57 -18.94
C ILE A 124 -10.05 -22.29 -19.03
N SER A 125 -9.88 -23.21 -20.00
CA SER A 125 -8.63 -23.98 -20.16
C SER A 125 -7.42 -23.08 -20.42
N ILE A 126 -7.57 -22.01 -21.21
CA ILE A 126 -6.52 -21.02 -21.45
C ILE A 126 -6.14 -20.30 -20.14
N MET A 127 -7.14 -19.82 -19.39
CA MET A 127 -6.91 -19.14 -18.11
C MET A 127 -6.24 -20.07 -17.08
N GLU A 128 -6.69 -21.30 -16.98
CA GLU A 128 -6.10 -22.30 -16.07
C GLU A 128 -4.65 -22.61 -16.44
N ASN A 129 -4.34 -22.75 -17.73
CA ASN A 129 -2.97 -22.97 -18.19
C ASN A 129 -2.08 -21.78 -17.86
N HIS A 130 -2.52 -20.56 -18.20
CA HIS A 130 -1.77 -19.32 -17.90
C HIS A 130 -1.41 -19.22 -16.41
N ILE A 131 -2.41 -19.36 -15.53
CA ILE A 131 -2.21 -19.30 -14.07
C ILE A 131 -1.24 -20.39 -13.62
N THR A 132 -1.44 -21.63 -14.08
CA THR A 132 -0.62 -22.78 -13.66
C THR A 132 0.83 -22.60 -14.06
N GLN A 133 1.11 -22.24 -15.33
CA GLN A 133 2.48 -22.05 -15.82
C GLN A 133 3.18 -20.90 -15.11
N THR A 134 2.49 -19.76 -14.98
CA THR A 134 3.05 -18.56 -14.36
C THR A 134 3.36 -18.78 -12.88
N MET A 135 2.40 -19.30 -12.12
CA MET A 135 2.61 -19.53 -10.69
C MET A 135 3.60 -20.66 -10.43
N THR A 136 3.66 -21.69 -11.26
CA THR A 136 4.66 -22.78 -11.13
C THR A 136 6.07 -22.25 -11.34
N HIS A 137 6.29 -21.33 -12.31
CA HIS A 137 7.60 -20.72 -12.55
C HIS A 137 8.08 -19.88 -11.35
N PHE A 138 7.18 -19.09 -10.75
CA PHE A 138 7.50 -18.24 -9.61
C PHE A 138 7.24 -18.88 -8.24
N LYS A 139 6.93 -20.17 -8.19
CA LYS A 139 6.61 -20.88 -6.96
C LYS A 139 7.67 -20.70 -5.88
N GLY A 140 7.20 -20.31 -4.68
CA GLY A 140 8.05 -20.05 -3.51
C GLY A 140 8.83 -18.73 -3.55
N LYS A 141 8.69 -17.91 -4.62
CA LYS A 141 9.29 -16.57 -4.72
C LYS A 141 8.29 -15.47 -4.29
N CYS A 142 7.01 -15.65 -4.60
CA CYS A 142 5.96 -14.66 -4.38
C CYS A 142 5.32 -14.85 -2.99
N LEU A 143 5.36 -13.80 -2.17
CA LEU A 143 4.57 -13.75 -0.93
C LEU A 143 3.08 -13.65 -1.25
N HIS A 144 2.72 -12.73 -2.14
CA HIS A 144 1.35 -12.46 -2.59
C HIS A 144 1.25 -12.61 -4.11
N TRP A 145 0.09 -13.06 -4.60
CA TRP A 145 -0.33 -12.98 -5.98
C TRP A 145 -1.64 -12.23 -6.12
N ASP A 146 -1.69 -11.21 -6.97
CA ASP A 146 -2.94 -10.67 -7.47
C ASP A 146 -3.51 -11.65 -8.49
N VAL A 147 -4.47 -12.47 -8.05
CA VAL A 147 -5.06 -13.52 -8.88
C VAL A 147 -6.03 -12.94 -9.89
N VAL A 148 -6.90 -12.05 -9.44
CA VAL A 148 -7.83 -11.30 -10.29
C VAL A 148 -7.71 -9.82 -9.95
N ASN A 149 -7.51 -9.01 -10.99
CA ASN A 149 -7.35 -7.56 -10.89
C ASN A 149 -8.52 -6.83 -11.57
N GLU A 150 -9.10 -5.82 -10.89
CA GLU A 150 -10.05 -4.85 -11.43
C GLU A 150 -11.28 -5.48 -12.13
N ALA A 151 -11.95 -6.40 -11.48
CA ALA A 151 -13.13 -7.06 -12.02
C ALA A 151 -14.41 -6.20 -12.00
N LEU A 152 -14.37 -5.01 -11.39
CA LEU A 152 -15.56 -4.19 -11.12
C LEU A 152 -15.55 -2.83 -11.83
N ASN A 153 -16.74 -2.37 -12.20
CA ASN A 153 -17.05 -1.00 -12.54
C ASN A 153 -17.24 -0.14 -11.27
N GLU A 154 -17.28 1.18 -11.41
CA GLU A 154 -17.44 2.11 -10.28
C GLU A 154 -18.76 1.94 -9.50
N ASP A 155 -19.81 1.44 -10.14
CA ASP A 155 -21.09 1.13 -9.52
C ASP A 155 -21.11 -0.25 -8.81
N GLY A 156 -19.98 -0.95 -8.77
CA GLY A 156 -19.86 -2.27 -8.16
C GLY A 156 -20.40 -3.43 -9.01
N THR A 157 -20.84 -3.18 -10.23
CA THR A 157 -21.18 -4.25 -11.20
C THR A 157 -19.91 -4.85 -11.79
N TYR A 158 -20.01 -6.07 -12.34
CA TYR A 158 -18.86 -6.68 -13.02
C TYR A 158 -18.48 -5.91 -14.28
N ARG A 159 -17.17 -5.72 -14.48
CA ARG A 159 -16.60 -5.11 -15.68
C ARG A 159 -16.85 -6.02 -16.89
N ASP A 160 -17.18 -5.38 -18.02
CA ASP A 160 -17.36 -6.07 -19.31
C ASP A 160 -16.00 -6.49 -19.89
N SER A 161 -15.45 -7.58 -19.38
CA SER A 161 -14.21 -8.22 -19.84
C SER A 161 -14.51 -9.46 -20.68
N VAL A 162 -13.52 -9.92 -21.47
CA VAL A 162 -13.65 -11.20 -22.21
C VAL A 162 -13.96 -12.36 -21.26
N PHE A 163 -13.39 -12.37 -20.07
CA PHE A 163 -13.63 -13.38 -19.06
C PHE A 163 -15.07 -13.37 -18.56
N TYR A 164 -15.57 -12.17 -18.20
CA TYR A 164 -16.95 -12.05 -17.71
C TYR A 164 -17.99 -12.32 -18.80
N ARG A 165 -17.79 -11.80 -20.03
CA ARG A 165 -18.72 -12.06 -21.15
C ARG A 165 -18.84 -13.55 -21.51
N THR A 166 -17.71 -14.28 -21.44
CA THR A 166 -17.65 -15.67 -21.91
C THR A 166 -17.93 -16.69 -20.80
N ILE A 167 -17.43 -16.45 -19.58
CA ILE A 167 -17.52 -17.41 -18.46
C ILE A 167 -18.54 -16.97 -17.42
N GLY A 168 -18.85 -15.69 -17.33
CA GLY A 168 -19.62 -15.10 -16.23
C GLY A 168 -18.76 -14.90 -14.99
N GLU A 169 -19.39 -14.58 -13.86
CA GLU A 169 -18.69 -14.33 -12.59
C GLU A 169 -17.87 -15.50 -12.08
N ALA A 170 -18.18 -16.71 -12.55
CA ALA A 170 -17.46 -17.93 -12.17
C ALA A 170 -15.99 -17.94 -12.54
N TYR A 171 -15.54 -17.10 -13.51
CA TYR A 171 -14.12 -17.03 -13.85
C TYR A 171 -13.25 -16.66 -12.63
N ILE A 172 -13.78 -15.85 -11.70
CA ILE A 172 -13.08 -15.40 -10.50
C ILE A 172 -12.78 -16.59 -9.57
N PRO A 173 -13.78 -17.32 -9.02
CA PRO A 173 -13.49 -18.46 -8.16
C PRO A 173 -12.75 -19.60 -8.87
N ILE A 174 -12.88 -19.77 -10.19
CA ILE A 174 -12.07 -20.72 -10.97
C ILE A 174 -10.60 -20.31 -10.90
N ALA A 175 -10.27 -19.04 -11.21
CA ALA A 175 -8.91 -18.53 -11.14
C ALA A 175 -8.27 -18.74 -9.75
N PHE A 176 -9.00 -18.44 -8.68
CA PHE A 176 -8.52 -18.64 -7.30
C PHE A 176 -8.28 -20.12 -6.95
N LYS A 177 -9.14 -21.03 -7.44
CA LYS A 177 -8.93 -22.48 -7.22
C LYS A 177 -7.67 -22.99 -7.91
N VAL A 178 -7.44 -22.56 -9.15
CA VAL A 178 -6.24 -22.93 -9.91
C VAL A 178 -4.99 -22.35 -9.26
N ALA A 179 -5.03 -21.08 -8.87
CA ALA A 179 -3.93 -20.43 -8.18
C ALA A 179 -3.57 -21.15 -6.86
N ALA A 180 -4.58 -21.51 -6.05
CA ALA A 180 -4.37 -22.26 -4.81
C ALA A 180 -3.74 -23.64 -5.03
N ALA A 181 -4.04 -24.29 -6.13
CA ALA A 181 -3.46 -25.58 -6.49
C ALA A 181 -2.01 -25.44 -7.02
N ALA A 182 -1.72 -24.40 -7.78
CA ALA A 182 -0.39 -24.15 -8.36
C ALA A 182 0.65 -23.79 -7.28
N ASP A 183 0.30 -22.88 -6.36
CA ASP A 183 1.15 -22.51 -5.23
C ASP A 183 0.30 -22.40 -3.93
N PRO A 184 0.30 -23.45 -3.10
CA PRO A 184 -0.46 -23.47 -1.85
C PRO A 184 0.10 -22.52 -0.78
N ASP A 185 1.36 -22.07 -0.89
CA ASP A 185 2.04 -21.25 0.12
C ASP A 185 1.90 -19.76 -0.18
N ALA A 186 1.72 -19.35 -1.43
CA ALA A 186 1.49 -17.95 -1.79
C ALA A 186 0.11 -17.47 -1.31
N LYS A 187 0.06 -16.22 -0.85
CA LYS A 187 -1.19 -15.54 -0.48
C LYS A 187 -1.93 -15.06 -1.72
N LEU A 188 -3.22 -15.34 -1.81
CA LEU A 188 -4.05 -15.08 -2.98
C LEU A 188 -4.93 -13.85 -2.75
N TYR A 189 -4.78 -12.84 -3.61
CA TYR A 189 -5.44 -11.55 -3.48
C TYR A 189 -6.38 -11.26 -4.65
N TYR A 190 -7.50 -10.62 -4.32
CA TYR A 190 -8.27 -9.79 -5.25
C TYR A 190 -7.76 -8.36 -5.12
N ASN A 191 -7.48 -7.65 -6.22
CA ASN A 191 -6.91 -6.30 -6.21
C ASN A 191 -7.77 -5.36 -7.06
N ASP A 192 -8.10 -4.16 -6.53
CA ASP A 192 -8.89 -3.16 -7.27
C ASP A 192 -8.61 -1.74 -6.76
N TYR A 193 -8.91 -0.74 -7.58
CA TYR A 193 -8.85 0.68 -7.24
C TYR A 193 -10.24 1.23 -6.87
N ASN A 194 -10.28 2.41 -6.25
CA ASN A 194 -11.52 3.07 -5.78
C ASN A 194 -12.37 2.19 -4.84
N ILE A 195 -11.71 1.31 -4.10
CA ILE A 195 -12.30 0.51 -3.03
C ILE A 195 -11.76 0.90 -1.64
N GLU A 196 -11.02 2.00 -1.56
CA GLU A 196 -10.41 2.55 -0.34
C GLU A 196 -11.43 3.16 0.60
N HIS A 197 -12.61 3.51 0.06
CA HIS A 197 -13.72 4.11 0.79
C HIS A 197 -14.98 3.25 0.71
N ALA A 198 -15.81 3.31 1.73
CA ALA A 198 -17.12 2.68 1.70
C ALA A 198 -17.95 3.20 0.50
N GLY A 199 -18.49 2.29 -0.30
CA GLY A 199 -19.24 2.63 -1.50
C GLY A 199 -19.68 1.40 -2.28
N ALA A 200 -20.29 1.63 -3.44
CA ALA A 200 -20.82 0.56 -4.28
C ALA A 200 -19.72 -0.41 -4.75
N LYS A 201 -18.57 0.12 -5.17
CA LYS A 201 -17.44 -0.69 -5.65
C LYS A 201 -16.79 -1.49 -4.52
N ALA A 202 -16.57 -0.89 -3.34
CA ALA A 202 -16.09 -1.61 -2.15
C ALA A 202 -17.04 -2.72 -1.73
N THR A 203 -18.38 -2.47 -1.74
CA THR A 203 -19.38 -3.51 -1.52
C THR A 203 -19.31 -4.62 -2.58
N GLY A 204 -19.05 -4.27 -3.84
CA GLY A 204 -18.81 -5.21 -4.92
C GLY A 204 -17.59 -6.09 -4.66
N ALA A 205 -16.48 -5.51 -4.21
CA ALA A 205 -15.27 -6.25 -3.85
C ALA A 205 -15.50 -7.21 -2.67
N GLN A 206 -16.25 -6.79 -1.65
CA GLN A 206 -16.69 -7.68 -0.57
C GLN A 206 -17.56 -8.84 -1.09
N ARG A 207 -18.41 -8.59 -2.10
CA ARG A 207 -19.19 -9.65 -2.78
C ARG A 207 -18.27 -10.64 -3.49
N ILE A 208 -17.18 -10.20 -4.13
CA ILE A 208 -16.19 -11.08 -4.76
C ILE A 208 -15.55 -11.99 -3.72
N VAL A 209 -15.15 -11.48 -2.55
CA VAL A 209 -14.62 -12.32 -1.45
C VAL A 209 -15.61 -13.42 -1.09
N LYS A 210 -16.88 -13.05 -0.86
CA LYS A 210 -17.96 -14.02 -0.53
C LYS A 210 -18.22 -15.01 -1.66
N LEU A 211 -18.14 -14.57 -2.92
CA LEU A 211 -18.29 -15.44 -4.09
C LEU A 211 -17.21 -16.53 -4.10
N ILE A 212 -15.94 -16.15 -3.96
CA ILE A 212 -14.81 -17.10 -3.93
C ILE A 212 -15.01 -18.12 -2.81
N GLN A 213 -15.34 -17.65 -1.60
CA GLN A 213 -15.59 -18.50 -0.44
C GLN A 213 -16.78 -19.45 -0.66
N SER A 214 -17.88 -18.98 -1.29
CA SER A 214 -19.07 -19.79 -1.58
C SER A 214 -18.81 -20.94 -2.54
N TYR A 215 -17.80 -20.78 -3.43
CA TYR A 215 -17.32 -21.84 -4.33
C TYR A 215 -16.31 -22.76 -3.66
N GLY A 216 -16.01 -22.59 -2.36
CA GLY A 216 -14.97 -23.33 -1.64
C GLY A 216 -13.56 -22.98 -2.12
N GLY A 217 -13.38 -21.81 -2.72
CA GLY A 217 -12.07 -21.25 -3.09
C GLY A 217 -11.39 -20.60 -1.89
N ARG A 218 -10.05 -20.59 -1.91
CA ARG A 218 -9.23 -19.83 -0.96
C ARG A 218 -9.01 -18.42 -1.49
N ILE A 219 -9.26 -17.42 -0.66
CA ILE A 219 -8.81 -16.04 -0.82
C ILE A 219 -8.19 -15.61 0.50
N ASP A 220 -6.97 -15.10 0.46
CA ASP A 220 -6.23 -14.71 1.66
C ASP A 220 -6.32 -13.21 1.91
N GLY A 221 -6.44 -12.39 0.87
CA GLY A 221 -6.46 -10.95 1.03
C GLY A 221 -7.17 -10.15 -0.06
N VAL A 222 -7.38 -8.88 0.26
CA VAL A 222 -7.84 -7.85 -0.69
C VAL A 222 -6.79 -6.74 -0.76
N GLY A 223 -6.35 -6.44 -1.99
CA GLY A 223 -5.50 -5.30 -2.30
C GLY A 223 -6.36 -4.08 -2.65
N LEU A 224 -6.13 -2.99 -1.93
CA LEU A 224 -6.67 -1.68 -2.24
C LEU A 224 -5.55 -0.91 -2.96
N GLN A 225 -5.72 -0.61 -4.25
CA GLN A 225 -4.62 0.00 -5.03
C GLN A 225 -4.15 1.32 -4.44
N GLY A 226 -5.06 2.20 -4.06
CA GLY A 226 -4.70 3.46 -3.41
C GLY A 226 -4.23 4.55 -4.38
N HIS A 227 -4.74 4.58 -5.62
CA HIS A 227 -4.53 5.67 -6.57
C HIS A 227 -5.39 6.88 -6.19
N LEU A 228 -4.86 7.74 -5.33
CA LEU A 228 -5.62 8.79 -4.64
C LEU A 228 -5.30 10.20 -5.17
N ILE A 229 -6.09 11.17 -4.72
CA ILE A 229 -5.93 12.58 -5.09
C ILE A 229 -5.73 13.40 -3.81
N VAL A 230 -4.75 14.32 -3.83
CA VAL A 230 -4.46 15.24 -2.73
C VAL A 230 -5.72 15.96 -2.25
N GLY A 231 -5.97 15.91 -0.95
CA GLY A 231 -7.13 16.52 -0.28
C GLY A 231 -8.43 15.71 -0.38
N SER A 232 -8.42 14.54 -1.05
CA SER A 232 -9.61 13.68 -1.18
C SER A 232 -9.48 12.34 -0.45
N VAL A 233 -8.39 12.13 0.31
CA VAL A 233 -8.08 10.85 0.97
C VAL A 233 -8.96 10.57 2.19
N GLY A 234 -9.44 11.61 2.85
CA GLY A 234 -10.27 11.46 4.04
C GLY A 234 -9.48 11.12 5.32
N SER A 235 -10.21 10.82 6.39
CA SER A 235 -9.61 10.57 7.70
C SER A 235 -9.10 9.11 7.83
N SER A 236 -8.04 8.92 8.62
CA SER A 236 -7.53 7.59 8.97
C SER A 236 -8.59 6.68 9.60
N ALA A 237 -9.52 7.24 10.37
CA ALA A 237 -10.61 6.48 10.97
C ALA A 237 -11.61 5.95 9.93
N ALA A 238 -11.96 6.76 8.91
CA ALA A 238 -12.85 6.32 7.84
C ALA A 238 -12.20 5.23 6.98
N LEU A 239 -10.91 5.42 6.63
CA LEU A 239 -10.12 4.41 5.92
C LEU A 239 -10.01 3.11 6.71
N ALA A 240 -9.69 3.19 8.02
CA ALA A 240 -9.63 2.01 8.89
C ALA A 240 -10.98 1.30 9.01
N GLY A 241 -12.09 2.05 9.05
CA GLY A 241 -13.43 1.48 9.02
C GLY A 241 -13.67 0.62 7.79
N ASN A 242 -13.32 1.15 6.61
CA ASN A 242 -13.45 0.41 5.35
C ASN A 242 -12.50 -0.82 5.26
N LEU A 243 -11.27 -0.72 5.78
CA LEU A 243 -10.38 -1.88 5.90
C LEU A 243 -11.01 -2.96 6.78
N ASN A 244 -11.61 -2.58 7.92
CA ASN A 244 -12.29 -3.51 8.83
C ASN A 244 -13.51 -4.20 8.18
N ASP A 245 -14.21 -3.54 7.27
CA ASP A 245 -15.30 -4.16 6.51
C ASP A 245 -14.80 -5.36 5.67
N PHE A 246 -13.59 -5.26 5.10
CA PHE A 246 -12.95 -6.38 4.40
C PHE A 246 -12.44 -7.45 5.37
N THR A 247 -11.73 -7.05 6.42
CA THR A 247 -11.13 -8.03 7.36
C THR A 247 -12.18 -8.81 8.13
N SER A 248 -13.38 -8.23 8.32
CA SER A 248 -14.54 -8.94 8.91
C SER A 248 -14.98 -10.16 8.09
N LEU A 249 -14.56 -10.27 6.82
CA LEU A 249 -14.80 -11.41 5.94
C LEU A 249 -13.74 -12.52 6.09
N GLY A 250 -12.79 -12.37 7.02
CA GLY A 250 -11.73 -13.34 7.29
C GLY A 250 -10.56 -13.25 6.31
N VAL A 251 -10.32 -12.09 5.70
CA VAL A 251 -9.21 -11.82 4.78
C VAL A 251 -8.30 -10.74 5.35
N GLU A 252 -7.01 -10.78 5.01
CA GLU A 252 -6.09 -9.68 5.25
C GLU A 252 -6.24 -8.59 4.17
N VAL A 253 -5.69 -7.40 4.42
CA VAL A 253 -5.71 -6.28 3.47
C VAL A 253 -4.33 -5.67 3.31
N ALA A 254 -4.08 -5.03 2.16
CA ALA A 254 -2.89 -4.21 1.92
C ALA A 254 -3.25 -3.04 1.01
N TYR A 255 -2.56 -1.90 1.17
CA TYR A 255 -2.48 -0.93 0.09
C TYR A 255 -1.39 -1.39 -0.88
N THR A 256 -1.74 -1.52 -2.16
CA THR A 256 -0.93 -2.28 -3.11
C THR A 256 -0.25 -1.44 -4.18
N GLU A 257 -0.71 -0.21 -4.40
CA GLU A 257 -0.28 0.66 -5.50
C GLU A 257 -0.36 2.14 -5.12
N LEU A 258 -0.15 2.47 -3.84
CA LEU A 258 -0.41 3.80 -3.30
C LEU A 258 0.39 4.88 -4.02
N ASP A 259 -0.33 5.82 -4.59
CA ASP A 259 0.14 7.12 -5.03
C ASP A 259 -0.93 8.18 -4.74
N ILE A 260 -0.51 9.44 -4.51
CA ILE A 260 -1.44 10.53 -4.17
C ILE A 260 -1.11 11.74 -5.06
N ARG A 261 -1.77 11.80 -6.23
CA ARG A 261 -1.48 12.78 -7.27
C ARG A 261 -2.05 14.17 -7.00
N THR A 262 -1.42 15.16 -7.58
CA THR A 262 -1.89 16.55 -7.58
C THR A 262 -1.60 17.23 -8.92
N THR A 263 -2.21 18.38 -9.16
CA THR A 263 -1.90 19.22 -10.33
C THR A 263 -0.43 19.64 -10.31
N THR A 264 0.23 19.61 -11.48
CA THR A 264 1.63 20.01 -11.64
C THR A 264 1.77 21.32 -12.39
N PRO A 265 2.74 22.20 -12.03
CA PRO A 265 3.68 22.04 -10.91
C PRO A 265 2.98 22.09 -9.55
N ALA A 266 3.37 21.19 -8.65
CA ALA A 266 2.76 21.10 -7.33
C ALA A 266 3.10 22.31 -6.46
N SER A 267 2.09 22.94 -5.83
CA SER A 267 2.30 23.99 -4.86
C SER A 267 2.84 23.45 -3.52
N SER A 268 3.50 24.31 -2.73
CA SER A 268 3.96 23.92 -1.39
C SER A 268 2.79 23.45 -0.50
N SER A 269 1.62 24.08 -0.60
CA SER A 269 0.42 23.69 0.15
C SER A 269 -0.11 22.32 -0.29
N ALA A 270 -0.08 21.99 -1.59
CA ALA A 270 -0.46 20.69 -2.08
C ALA A 270 0.50 19.58 -1.58
N LEU A 271 1.81 19.84 -1.53
CA LEU A 271 2.79 18.89 -1.00
C LEU A 271 2.63 18.68 0.52
N GLN A 272 2.23 19.70 1.28
CA GLN A 272 1.91 19.53 2.70
C GLN A 272 0.61 18.75 2.90
N GLN A 273 -0.43 19.02 2.11
CA GLN A 273 -1.65 18.23 2.15
C GLN A 273 -1.37 16.77 1.75
N GLN A 274 -0.56 16.53 0.72
CA GLN A 274 -0.11 15.18 0.33
C GLN A 274 0.55 14.44 1.50
N ALA A 275 1.39 15.13 2.25
CA ALA A 275 2.03 14.57 3.44
C ALA A 275 1.00 14.13 4.50
N THR A 276 -0.02 14.97 4.75
CA THR A 276 -1.15 14.65 5.65
C THR A 276 -1.94 13.45 5.13
N ASP A 277 -2.20 13.40 3.84
CA ASP A 277 -2.95 12.34 3.18
C ASP A 277 -2.22 10.97 3.28
N TYR A 278 -0.91 10.95 3.01
CA TYR A 278 -0.07 9.75 3.22
C TYR A 278 -0.09 9.30 4.68
N ALA A 279 0.02 10.24 5.63
CA ALA A 279 -0.04 9.91 7.06
C ALA A 279 -1.41 9.32 7.45
N SER A 280 -2.51 9.76 6.84
CA SER A 280 -3.86 9.20 7.06
C SER A 280 -3.94 7.74 6.61
N VAL A 281 -3.43 7.41 5.41
CA VAL A 281 -3.40 6.04 4.89
C VAL A 281 -2.54 5.13 5.77
N VAL A 282 -1.34 5.58 6.12
CA VAL A 282 -0.40 4.83 6.98
C VAL A 282 -1.02 4.58 8.36
N SER A 283 -1.65 5.60 8.96
CA SER A 283 -2.29 5.48 10.26
C SER A 283 -3.47 4.50 10.22
N ALA A 284 -4.25 4.48 9.15
CA ALA A 284 -5.33 3.52 8.96
C ALA A 284 -4.79 2.08 8.91
N CYS A 285 -3.79 1.82 8.07
CA CYS A 285 -3.16 0.51 7.98
C CYS A 285 -2.52 0.09 9.32
N LYS A 286 -1.84 1.01 10.01
CA LYS A 286 -1.24 0.75 11.33
C LYS A 286 -2.29 0.29 12.34
N THR A 287 -3.46 0.92 12.35
CA THR A 287 -4.54 0.68 13.33
C THR A 287 -5.24 -0.66 13.11
N VAL A 288 -5.34 -1.15 11.86
CA VAL A 288 -6.02 -2.41 11.52
C VAL A 288 -4.99 -3.55 11.58
N PRO A 289 -5.13 -4.52 12.50
CA PRO A 289 -4.14 -5.61 12.67
C PRO A 289 -3.90 -6.39 11.38
N GLU A 290 -4.95 -6.69 10.63
CA GLU A 290 -4.92 -7.48 9.39
C GLU A 290 -4.49 -6.66 8.16
N CYS A 291 -4.22 -5.35 8.28
CA CYS A 291 -3.49 -4.62 7.24
C CYS A 291 -2.02 -5.02 7.33
N VAL A 292 -1.54 -5.74 6.32
CA VAL A 292 -0.21 -6.36 6.37
C VAL A 292 0.92 -5.47 5.88
N GLY A 293 0.61 -4.45 5.05
CA GLY A 293 1.63 -3.55 4.52
C GLY A 293 1.10 -2.56 3.50
N ILE A 294 2.01 -1.73 3.02
CA ILE A 294 1.76 -0.71 2.00
C ILE A 294 2.84 -0.82 0.92
N THR A 295 2.43 -0.87 -0.34
CA THR A 295 3.30 -0.71 -1.51
C THR A 295 2.93 0.60 -2.21
N ILE A 296 3.90 1.47 -2.47
CA ILE A 296 3.73 2.65 -3.32
C ILE A 296 3.98 2.27 -4.78
N TRP A 297 3.26 2.91 -5.73
CA TRP A 297 3.35 2.54 -7.16
C TRP A 297 4.46 3.32 -7.85
N ASP A 298 5.67 2.80 -7.78
CA ASP A 298 6.97 3.44 -7.84
C ASP A 298 7.26 4.26 -6.56
N TRP A 299 8.53 4.60 -6.35
CA TRP A 299 8.94 5.40 -5.20
C TRP A 299 9.25 6.87 -5.55
N THR A 300 9.45 7.18 -6.84
CA THR A 300 9.86 8.50 -7.32
C THR A 300 8.95 9.05 -8.41
N ASP A 301 8.72 10.34 -8.39
CA ASP A 301 7.94 11.04 -9.43
C ASP A 301 8.54 10.88 -10.84
N LYS A 302 9.86 10.57 -10.94
CA LYS A 302 10.58 10.42 -12.21
C LYS A 302 10.00 9.31 -13.10
N TYR A 303 9.57 8.22 -12.51
CA TYR A 303 9.06 7.05 -13.23
C TYR A 303 7.57 6.80 -12.99
N SER A 304 6.89 7.76 -12.34
CA SER A 304 5.45 7.67 -12.08
C SER A 304 4.65 7.55 -13.38
N TRP A 305 3.70 6.64 -13.40
CA TRP A 305 2.76 6.45 -14.50
C TRP A 305 1.75 7.60 -14.65
N ILE A 306 1.53 8.37 -13.58
CA ILE A 306 0.49 9.40 -13.48
C ILE A 306 0.53 10.41 -14.63
N PRO A 307 1.68 11.04 -14.97
CA PRO A 307 1.70 12.07 -16.03
C PRO A 307 1.31 11.55 -17.42
N SER A 308 1.51 10.25 -17.67
CA SER A 308 1.17 9.64 -18.96
C SER A 308 -0.32 9.37 -19.12
N VAL A 309 -1.06 9.20 -18.02
CA VAL A 309 -2.49 8.87 -18.00
C VAL A 309 -3.34 10.08 -17.62
N PHE A 310 -2.84 10.96 -16.75
CA PHE A 310 -3.52 12.18 -16.28
C PHE A 310 -2.71 13.43 -16.65
N PRO A 311 -2.85 13.96 -17.89
CA PRO A 311 -2.08 15.12 -18.31
C PRO A 311 -2.28 16.32 -17.39
N GLY A 312 -1.17 16.91 -16.90
CA GLY A 312 -1.19 18.03 -15.97
C GLY A 312 -1.26 17.62 -14.48
N GLU A 313 -1.29 16.33 -14.18
CA GLU A 313 -1.18 15.79 -12.82
C GLU A 313 0.12 14.99 -12.65
N GLY A 314 0.57 14.83 -11.41
CA GLY A 314 1.80 14.12 -11.05
C GLY A 314 2.21 14.41 -9.62
N ALA A 315 3.52 14.51 -9.39
CA ALA A 315 4.13 14.74 -8.07
C ALA A 315 3.53 13.82 -6.98
N ALA A 316 3.24 12.56 -7.35
CA ALA A 316 2.36 11.67 -6.61
C ALA A 316 3.08 10.88 -5.50
N LEU A 317 4.41 10.79 -5.53
CA LEU A 317 5.22 9.84 -4.76
C LEU A 317 6.05 10.53 -3.67
N PRO A 318 6.61 9.79 -2.70
CA PRO A 318 7.35 10.37 -1.58
C PRO A 318 8.72 10.97 -1.94
N TRP A 319 9.30 10.66 -3.10
CA TRP A 319 10.49 11.28 -3.65
C TRP A 319 10.16 11.98 -4.97
N ASP A 320 10.83 13.11 -5.21
CA ASP A 320 10.70 13.85 -6.46
C ASP A 320 11.48 13.20 -7.63
N GLU A 321 11.43 13.81 -8.79
CA GLU A 321 12.12 13.35 -10.00
C GLU A 321 13.67 13.41 -9.90
N ASN A 322 14.20 14.11 -8.91
CA ASN A 322 15.62 14.22 -8.59
C ASN A 322 16.05 13.34 -7.42
N TYR A 323 15.15 12.41 -7.00
CA TYR A 323 15.36 11.50 -5.88
C TYR A 323 15.48 12.19 -4.51
N GLN A 324 14.95 13.42 -4.39
CA GLN A 324 14.89 14.12 -3.11
C GLN A 324 13.60 13.75 -2.36
N LYS A 325 13.75 13.52 -1.06
CA LYS A 325 12.61 13.21 -0.19
C LYS A 325 11.68 14.40 -0.07
N LYS A 326 10.41 14.20 -0.39
CA LYS A 326 9.33 15.19 -0.22
C LYS A 326 8.80 15.16 1.22
N PRO A 327 7.96 16.14 1.63
CA PRO A 327 7.31 16.13 2.95
C PRO A 327 6.57 14.83 3.26
N ALA A 328 6.00 14.16 2.24
CA ALA A 328 5.32 12.87 2.34
C ALA A 328 6.20 11.78 2.96
N TYR A 329 7.50 11.72 2.63
CA TYR A 329 8.41 10.72 3.22
C TYR A 329 8.45 10.80 4.75
N ASN A 330 8.65 12.01 5.27
CA ASN A 330 8.72 12.22 6.72
C ASN A 330 7.36 11.99 7.40
N ALA A 331 6.27 12.33 6.72
CA ALA A 331 4.92 12.09 7.23
C ALA A 331 4.61 10.58 7.36
N ILE A 332 4.98 9.78 6.36
CA ILE A 332 4.88 8.31 6.41
C ILE A 332 5.71 7.77 7.58
N LEU A 333 6.98 8.20 7.68
CA LEU A 333 7.89 7.76 8.73
C LEU A 333 7.33 8.03 10.13
N ASN A 334 6.80 9.23 10.34
CA ASN A 334 6.22 9.67 11.61
C ASN A 334 4.91 8.94 11.94
N ALA A 335 4.06 8.68 10.96
CA ALA A 335 2.79 7.98 11.14
C ALA A 335 2.99 6.52 11.63
N TRP A 336 4.04 5.84 11.17
CA TRP A 336 4.43 4.55 11.74
C TRP A 336 4.83 4.65 13.22
N GLY A 337 5.40 5.79 13.66
CA GLY A 337 5.87 5.99 15.02
C GLY A 337 7.30 5.49 15.27
N ASN A 338 7.80 5.69 16.49
CA ASN A 338 9.21 5.42 16.83
C ASN A 338 9.53 3.95 17.22
N GLY A 339 8.62 3.00 16.99
CA GLY A 339 8.88 1.58 17.25
C GLY A 339 9.15 1.20 18.71
N SER A 340 8.81 2.06 19.67
CA SER A 340 8.79 1.73 21.10
C SER A 340 7.38 1.23 21.42
N GLY A 341 7.27 0.01 21.91
CA GLY A 341 6.00 -0.56 22.31
C GLY A 341 5.20 0.42 23.16
N ASP A 342 3.99 0.68 22.72
CA ASP A 342 3.04 1.56 23.38
C ASP A 342 2.72 1.00 24.78
N GLY A 343 3.45 1.49 25.76
CA GLY A 343 3.04 1.39 27.16
C GLY A 343 1.88 2.36 27.34
N THR A 344 0.70 1.83 27.63
CA THR A 344 -0.48 2.53 28.13
C THR A 344 -0.08 3.79 28.92
N PRO A 345 -0.67 4.96 28.65
CA PRO A 345 -0.40 6.16 29.44
C PRO A 345 -0.94 5.93 30.87
N THR A 346 -0.05 5.54 31.76
CA THR A 346 -0.34 5.57 33.21
C THR A 346 -0.27 7.04 33.62
N SER A 347 -1.43 7.61 33.91
CA SER A 347 -1.55 8.89 34.61
C SER A 347 -0.78 8.82 35.93
N SER A 348 0.39 9.44 35.97
CA SER A 348 1.06 9.78 37.22
C SER A 348 1.08 11.30 37.37
N THR A 349 0.16 11.78 38.19
CA THR A 349 0.25 13.09 38.81
C THR A 349 1.46 13.11 39.73
N THR A 350 2.49 13.84 39.35
CA THR A 350 3.47 14.40 40.29
C THR A 350 3.59 15.89 40.02
N THR A 351 3.08 16.63 40.95
CA THR A 351 3.35 18.07 41.15
C THR A 351 4.79 18.23 41.57
N ASP A 352 5.57 18.98 40.80
CA ASP A 352 6.67 19.80 41.32
C ASP A 352 6.92 21.02 40.42
N PRO A 353 7.28 22.18 40.99
CA PRO A 353 7.06 23.47 40.38
C PRO A 353 8.32 24.01 39.70
N THR A 354 8.05 25.00 38.78
CA THR A 354 9.01 25.92 38.16
C THR A 354 9.89 25.37 37.04
N ASP A 355 9.33 25.42 35.80
CA ASP A 355 10.13 25.77 34.64
C ASP A 355 9.35 26.75 33.76
N THR A 356 9.86 27.98 33.66
CA THR A 356 9.32 29.05 32.82
C THR A 356 9.90 28.92 31.41
N SER A 357 9.34 27.97 30.61
CA SER A 357 9.46 28.06 29.15
C SER A 357 8.43 29.04 28.60
N PRO A 358 8.73 29.81 27.53
CA PRO A 358 7.76 30.69 26.90
C PRO A 358 6.58 29.89 26.40
N ALA A 359 5.36 30.35 26.63
CA ALA A 359 4.15 29.72 26.11
C ALA A 359 4.26 29.60 24.58
N GLU A 360 4.07 28.40 24.05
CA GLU A 360 3.98 28.18 22.59
C GLU A 360 2.83 29.01 22.04
N THR A 361 3.14 29.90 21.10
CA THR A 361 2.17 30.70 20.36
C THR A 361 1.87 30.08 19.01
N VAL A 362 0.66 30.36 18.50
CA VAL A 362 0.21 29.89 17.20
C VAL A 362 0.62 30.90 16.13
N PRO A 363 1.31 30.50 15.06
CA PRO A 363 1.69 31.42 13.99
C PRO A 363 0.48 31.89 13.19
N HIS A 364 0.63 32.98 12.43
CA HIS A 364 -0.38 33.49 11.50
C HIS A 364 -0.94 32.37 10.64
N TRP A 365 -2.25 32.33 10.47
CA TRP A 365 -3.03 31.28 9.79
C TRP A 365 -3.09 29.92 10.51
N GLY A 366 -2.44 29.73 11.64
CA GLY A 366 -2.54 28.51 12.44
C GLY A 366 -3.89 28.39 13.16
N GLN A 367 -4.33 27.15 13.41
CA GLN A 367 -5.53 26.90 14.23
C GLN A 367 -5.25 27.23 15.69
N CYS A 368 -6.15 28.00 16.31
CA CYS A 368 -6.04 28.44 17.71
C CYS A 368 -7.26 28.09 18.56
N GLY A 369 -8.27 27.38 18.01
CA GLY A 369 -9.47 26.99 18.74
C GLY A 369 -10.44 26.18 17.88
N GLY A 370 -11.58 25.81 18.47
CA GLY A 370 -12.64 24.99 17.86
C GLY A 370 -12.98 23.76 18.70
N ASN A 371 -14.13 23.13 18.45
CA ASN A 371 -14.56 21.93 19.17
C ASN A 371 -13.54 20.79 19.00
N GLY A 372 -13.01 20.28 20.11
CA GLY A 372 -12.02 19.20 20.12
C GLY A 372 -10.56 19.64 19.90
N TYR A 373 -10.29 20.93 19.75
CA TYR A 373 -8.92 21.44 19.63
C TYR A 373 -8.20 21.43 20.98
N THR A 374 -6.98 20.87 21.01
CA THR A 374 -6.16 20.71 22.23
C THR A 374 -4.79 21.40 22.15
N GLY A 375 -4.52 22.13 21.05
CA GLY A 375 -3.27 22.88 20.87
C GLY A 375 -3.24 24.25 21.55
N PRO A 376 -2.15 25.05 21.35
CA PRO A 376 -2.04 26.39 21.85
C PRO A 376 -3.16 27.31 21.35
N THR A 377 -3.68 28.17 22.21
CA THR A 377 -4.80 29.07 21.89
C THR A 377 -4.40 30.55 21.78
N THR A 378 -3.12 30.85 21.99
CA THR A 378 -2.58 32.21 21.90
C THR A 378 -1.86 32.39 20.58
N CYS A 379 -2.27 33.35 19.77
CA CYS A 379 -1.61 33.68 18.51
C CYS A 379 -0.34 34.50 18.71
N GLU A 380 0.60 34.39 17.77
CA GLU A 380 1.73 35.35 17.69
C GLU A 380 1.23 36.76 17.38
N ALA A 381 1.75 37.75 18.08
CA ALA A 381 1.41 39.15 17.80
C ALA A 381 1.85 39.52 16.36
N PRO A 382 1.04 40.27 15.59
CA PRO A 382 -0.14 41.02 16.01
C PRO A 382 -1.49 40.30 15.82
N TYR A 383 -1.50 38.97 15.59
CA TYR A 383 -2.67 38.21 15.20
C TYR A 383 -3.55 37.85 16.39
N GLU A 384 -4.87 37.75 16.14
CA GLU A 384 -5.87 37.34 17.13
C GLU A 384 -6.57 36.05 16.71
N CYS A 385 -6.96 35.22 17.69
CA CYS A 385 -7.68 33.99 17.44
C CYS A 385 -9.12 34.28 17.03
N THR A 386 -9.41 34.16 15.73
CA THR A 386 -10.68 34.53 15.11
C THR A 386 -11.54 33.30 14.85
N TYR A 387 -12.81 33.36 15.27
CA TYR A 387 -13.81 32.33 15.01
C TYR A 387 -14.14 32.23 13.50
N LEU A 388 -14.00 31.07 12.90
CA LEU A 388 -14.44 30.81 11.53
C LEU A 388 -15.66 29.87 11.50
N ASN A 389 -15.66 28.83 12.33
CA ASN A 389 -16.79 27.92 12.54
C ASN A 389 -16.60 27.15 13.87
N ASP A 390 -17.59 26.35 14.27
CA ASP A 390 -17.58 25.62 15.55
C ASP A 390 -16.39 24.67 15.74
N TRP A 391 -15.72 24.26 14.67
CA TRP A 391 -14.63 23.28 14.70
C TRP A 391 -13.26 23.90 14.41
N TYR A 392 -13.21 25.16 13.93
CA TYR A 392 -11.96 25.79 13.50
C TYR A 392 -11.94 27.29 13.73
N TRP A 393 -11.02 27.74 14.61
CA TRP A 393 -10.69 29.15 14.86
C TRP A 393 -9.24 29.36 14.41
N GLN A 394 -8.92 30.51 13.84
CA GLN A 394 -7.66 30.79 13.19
C GLN A 394 -7.02 32.09 13.65
N CYS A 395 -5.70 32.13 13.74
CA CYS A 395 -4.95 33.36 14.00
C CYS A 395 -4.93 34.25 12.75
N LEU A 396 -5.70 35.33 12.78
CA LEU A 396 -5.84 36.33 11.71
C LEU A 396 -5.45 37.72 12.16
#